data_dc9b5bcfcc157d50d966447a565da928
#
_entry.id   dc9b5bcfcc157d50d966447a565da928
#
_cell.length_a   1.000
_cell.length_b   1.000
_cell.length_c   1.000
_cell.angle_alpha   90.00
_cell.angle_beta   90.00
_cell.angle_gamma   90.00
#
_symmetry.space_group_name_H-M   'P 1'
#
loop_
_entity.id
_entity.type
_entity.pdbx_description
1 polymer ?
#
loop_
_entity_poly.entity_id
_entity_poly.type
_entity_poly.pdbx_seq_one_letter_code
_entity_poly.pdbx_strand_id
1 'polypeptide(L)'
;MSRSLIITFILCALAVPAFAQTTGVPGTNDLVINGAGSGATSMYYNPAPYGGIIDFAVSSIPSALLVGVFSPNAAPGFFPLVSGTSVDIDLNTSFLFVDGVNPNLGYPVSNVVPASGTWQLTAPIAIPAGAPYNFQFGIFDASFAGGIATTQAHTSVSSAIITTSYTISDDGSVTHALAPTNAISFYGTSYSSINIASNGYLTFVTASSDFTETMPEFFAGFQPAPTLMGSANPGVAVCYTDLNRGGTTSGATYDVIENTITGTTSVQFLNQNWWSTVGTPAGNFSCNFTGLGGFQLDYTGFVPSVGSTDNFIIGVTNGDDQSGTSTDLSDGLGTGFSTAIPFMSAAPNDSVGELFPADSTPPAALSFIDMGGGAWSIF
;
A
#
# COMPACT_ATOMS: atom_id res chain seq x y z
N MET A 1 -33.09 21.96 -2.30
CA MET A 1 -32.78 20.85 -3.26
C MET A 1 -32.88 19.55 -2.51
N SER A 2 -33.79 18.70 -2.96
CA SER A 2 -34.15 17.48 -2.22
C SER A 2 -33.01 16.44 -2.32
N ARG A 3 -32.81 15.67 -1.24
CA ARG A 3 -31.82 14.55 -1.18
C ARG A 3 -32.02 13.50 -2.28
N SER A 4 -33.23 13.40 -2.80
CA SER A 4 -33.56 12.53 -3.93
C SER A 4 -32.88 12.92 -5.24
N LEU A 5 -32.61 14.21 -5.47
CA LEU A 5 -31.98 14.69 -6.70
C LEU A 5 -30.49 14.32 -6.74
N ILE A 6 -29.84 14.30 -5.59
CA ILE A 6 -28.42 13.92 -5.46
C ILE A 6 -28.24 12.41 -5.69
N ILE A 7 -29.14 11.59 -5.17
CA ILE A 7 -29.12 10.13 -5.37
C ILE A 7 -29.36 9.78 -6.84
N THR A 8 -30.27 10.48 -7.50
CA THR A 8 -30.55 10.26 -8.93
C THR A 8 -29.36 10.68 -9.80
N PHE A 9 -28.62 11.73 -9.43
CA PHE A 9 -27.42 12.15 -10.16
C PHE A 9 -26.25 11.18 -9.96
N ILE A 10 -26.09 10.61 -8.76
CA ILE A 10 -25.06 9.62 -8.47
C ILE A 10 -25.39 8.28 -9.16
N LEU A 11 -26.66 7.87 -9.22
CA LEU A 11 -27.06 6.67 -9.95
C LEU A 11 -26.94 6.85 -11.48
N CYS A 12 -27.20 8.04 -12.01
CA CYS A 12 -26.97 8.33 -13.44
C CYS A 12 -25.48 8.39 -13.80
N ALA A 13 -24.61 8.80 -12.86
CA ALA A 13 -23.16 8.78 -13.08
C ALA A 13 -22.56 7.37 -13.01
N LEU A 14 -23.24 6.43 -12.33
CA LEU A 14 -22.85 5.02 -12.25
C LEU A 14 -23.48 4.14 -13.34
N ALA A 15 -24.52 4.62 -14.02
CA ALA A 15 -25.06 4.01 -15.22
C ALA A 15 -24.25 4.50 -16.44
N VAL A 16 -22.98 4.17 -16.50
CA VAL A 16 -22.28 4.13 -17.79
C VAL A 16 -23.03 3.07 -18.59
N PRO A 17 -23.71 3.39 -19.69
CA PRO A 17 -24.32 2.38 -20.50
C PRO A 17 -23.20 1.43 -20.91
N ALA A 18 -23.31 0.18 -20.55
CA ALA A 18 -22.50 -0.88 -21.10
C ALA A 18 -22.85 -0.95 -22.59
N PHE A 19 -22.22 -0.08 -23.38
CA PHE A 19 -22.29 -0.20 -24.83
C PHE A 19 -21.55 -1.50 -25.16
N ALA A 20 -22.32 -2.46 -25.66
CA ALA A 20 -21.76 -3.71 -26.14
C ALA A 20 -20.75 -3.37 -27.23
N GLN A 21 -19.49 -3.54 -26.92
CA GLN A 21 -18.39 -3.42 -27.86
C GLN A 21 -18.47 -4.63 -28.79
N THR A 22 -18.88 -4.44 -29.99
CA THR A 22 -18.81 -5.47 -31.02
C THR A 22 -17.41 -5.49 -31.59
N THR A 23 -16.48 -6.04 -30.85
CA THR A 23 -15.13 -6.18 -31.35
C THR A 23 -14.81 -7.63 -31.56
N GLY A 24 -14.11 -7.86 -32.55
CA GLY A 24 -13.21 -8.96 -32.80
C GLY A 24 -13.77 -10.38 -32.63
N VAL A 25 -13.32 -11.21 -33.49
CA VAL A 25 -13.37 -12.66 -33.33
C VAL A 25 -12.49 -13.01 -32.12
N PRO A 26 -12.93 -13.82 -31.16
CA PRO A 26 -12.08 -14.27 -30.06
C PRO A 26 -10.73 -14.81 -30.55
N GLY A 27 -9.63 -14.31 -29.97
CA GLY A 27 -8.26 -14.64 -30.39
C GLY A 27 -7.73 -13.76 -31.52
N THR A 28 -8.52 -12.80 -32.01
CA THR A 28 -8.07 -11.81 -33.00
C THR A 28 -8.58 -10.45 -32.58
N ASN A 29 -7.70 -9.43 -32.61
CA ASN A 29 -7.97 -8.07 -32.12
C ASN A 29 -8.22 -7.99 -30.60
N ASP A 30 -7.70 -8.94 -29.86
CA ASP A 30 -7.81 -8.97 -28.41
C ASP A 30 -6.72 -8.13 -27.74
N LEU A 31 -7.10 -7.38 -26.71
CA LEU A 31 -6.19 -6.65 -25.85
C LEU A 31 -6.18 -7.28 -24.46
N VAL A 32 -5.00 -7.61 -23.99
CA VAL A 32 -4.74 -8.09 -22.62
C VAL A 32 -3.85 -7.07 -21.91
N ILE A 33 -4.23 -6.63 -20.72
CA ILE A 33 -3.43 -5.73 -19.88
C ILE A 33 -3.17 -6.40 -18.53
N ASN A 34 -1.89 -6.51 -18.13
CA ASN A 34 -1.48 -7.16 -16.88
C ASN A 34 -2.09 -8.58 -16.71
N GLY A 35 -2.13 -9.34 -17.78
CA GLY A 35 -2.67 -10.70 -17.80
C GLY A 35 -4.21 -10.80 -17.82
N ALA A 36 -4.93 -9.69 -17.71
CA ALA A 36 -6.39 -9.68 -17.78
C ALA A 36 -6.87 -9.32 -19.18
N GLY A 37 -7.61 -10.21 -19.83
CA GLY A 37 -8.20 -10.01 -21.15
C GLY A 37 -9.49 -9.20 -21.06
N SER A 38 -9.78 -8.36 -22.06
CA SER A 38 -11.05 -7.68 -22.20
C SER A 38 -12.06 -8.68 -22.73
N GLY A 39 -13.05 -9.07 -22.12
CA GLY A 39 -14.07 -9.95 -22.67
C GLY A 39 -14.53 -9.49 -24.08
N ALA A 40 -15.21 -10.35 -24.79
CA ALA A 40 -15.46 -10.16 -26.22
C ALA A 40 -16.29 -8.92 -26.59
N THR A 41 -16.95 -8.27 -25.66
CA THR A 41 -18.00 -7.28 -26.00
C THR A 41 -18.11 -6.07 -25.08
N SER A 42 -17.27 -5.92 -24.05
CA SER A 42 -17.43 -4.81 -23.10
C SER A 42 -16.10 -4.31 -22.56
N MET A 43 -16.07 -3.04 -22.18
CA MET A 43 -15.00 -2.50 -21.35
C MET A 43 -15.07 -3.10 -19.95
N TYR A 44 -13.94 -3.39 -19.34
CA TYR A 44 -13.89 -3.78 -17.95
C TYR A 44 -12.67 -3.19 -17.24
N TYR A 45 -12.74 -3.19 -15.91
CA TYR A 45 -11.72 -2.60 -15.08
C TYR A 45 -10.68 -3.64 -14.69
N ASN A 46 -9.41 -3.29 -14.90
CA ASN A 46 -8.28 -4.04 -14.40
C ASN A 46 -7.44 -3.14 -13.48
N PRO A 47 -7.48 -3.35 -12.15
CA PRO A 47 -6.68 -2.55 -11.25
C PRO A 47 -5.18 -2.80 -11.47
N ALA A 48 -4.44 -1.73 -11.67
CA ALA A 48 -2.99 -1.77 -11.80
C ALA A 48 -2.34 -0.95 -10.67
N PRO A 49 -1.15 -1.36 -10.15
CA PRO A 49 -0.46 -0.59 -9.13
C PRO A 49 0.00 0.76 -9.68
N TYR A 50 -0.11 1.80 -8.86
CA TYR A 50 0.36 3.14 -9.19
C TYR A 50 1.87 3.15 -9.44
N GLY A 51 2.27 3.82 -10.54
CA GLY A 51 3.68 3.88 -10.93
C GLY A 51 4.29 2.56 -11.39
N GLY A 52 3.44 1.53 -11.55
CA GLY A 52 3.85 0.21 -12.01
C GLY A 52 4.11 0.15 -13.51
N ILE A 53 4.69 -0.97 -13.90
CA ILE A 53 4.86 -1.34 -15.31
C ILE A 53 3.54 -1.92 -15.78
N ILE A 54 3.06 -1.46 -16.94
CA ILE A 54 1.86 -2.02 -17.58
C ILE A 54 2.33 -2.93 -18.72
N ASP A 55 1.89 -4.18 -18.65
CA ASP A 55 2.12 -5.18 -19.69
C ASP A 55 0.93 -5.22 -20.63
N PHE A 56 1.20 -4.95 -21.91
CA PHE A 56 0.23 -5.04 -22.98
C PHE A 56 0.52 -6.26 -23.84
N ALA A 57 -0.52 -7.00 -24.20
CA ALA A 57 -0.48 -7.99 -25.26
C ALA A 57 -1.65 -7.75 -26.22
N VAL A 58 -1.34 -7.65 -27.52
CA VAL A 58 -2.33 -7.49 -28.58
C VAL A 58 -2.24 -8.68 -29.52
N SER A 59 -3.31 -9.45 -29.60
CA SER A 59 -3.43 -10.56 -30.55
C SER A 59 -4.13 -10.10 -31.82
N SER A 60 -3.48 -10.25 -32.97
CA SER A 60 -4.02 -9.83 -34.26
C SER A 60 -3.32 -10.52 -35.43
N ILE A 61 -3.63 -10.08 -36.65
CA ILE A 61 -3.07 -10.60 -37.88
C ILE A 61 -1.57 -10.30 -37.94
N PRO A 62 -0.70 -11.29 -38.23
CA PRO A 62 0.73 -11.06 -38.44
C PRO A 62 1.01 -10.00 -39.49
N SER A 63 2.00 -9.16 -39.23
CA SER A 63 2.41 -8.02 -40.05
C SER A 63 1.47 -6.79 -40.02
N ALA A 64 0.36 -6.83 -39.28
CA ALA A 64 -0.46 -5.64 -39.10
C ALA A 64 0.29 -4.56 -38.31
N LEU A 65 0.06 -3.30 -38.62
CA LEU A 65 0.61 -2.16 -37.90
C LEU A 65 -0.31 -1.81 -36.74
N LEU A 66 0.28 -1.46 -35.58
CA LEU A 66 -0.44 -1.10 -34.37
C LEU A 66 -0.30 0.38 -34.04
N VAL A 67 -1.40 0.99 -33.63
CA VAL A 67 -1.44 2.32 -33.02
C VAL A 67 -2.14 2.20 -31.67
N GLY A 68 -1.40 2.40 -30.58
CA GLY A 68 -1.93 2.35 -29.22
C GLY A 68 -2.26 3.75 -28.70
N VAL A 69 -3.48 3.91 -28.20
CA VAL A 69 -3.96 5.15 -27.60
C VAL A 69 -4.54 4.89 -26.21
N PHE A 70 -4.44 5.88 -25.33
CA PHE A 70 -5.09 5.84 -24.04
C PHE A 70 -5.77 7.19 -23.72
N SER A 71 -6.83 7.14 -22.94
CA SER A 71 -7.60 8.32 -22.55
C SER A 71 -8.17 8.15 -21.13
N PRO A 72 -8.23 9.23 -20.31
CA PRO A 72 -8.97 9.20 -19.07
C PRO A 72 -10.47 9.06 -19.26
N ASN A 73 -10.97 9.28 -20.48
CA ASN A 73 -12.40 9.27 -20.79
C ASN A 73 -12.74 8.15 -21.78
N ALA A 74 -13.86 7.50 -21.55
CA ALA A 74 -14.52 6.71 -22.58
C ALA A 74 -15.08 7.61 -23.68
N ALA A 75 -15.27 7.05 -24.87
CA ALA A 75 -15.89 7.80 -25.96
C ALA A 75 -17.29 8.30 -25.55
N PRO A 76 -17.66 9.53 -25.86
CA PRO A 76 -18.99 10.06 -25.56
C PRO A 76 -20.09 9.39 -26.39
N GLY A 77 -19.71 8.54 -27.34
CA GLY A 77 -20.59 7.80 -28.22
C GLY A 77 -19.84 6.65 -28.88
N PHE A 78 -20.60 5.78 -29.49
CA PHE A 78 -20.12 4.63 -30.23
C PHE A 78 -19.68 5.07 -31.64
N PHE A 79 -18.41 4.85 -32.02
CA PHE A 79 -17.88 5.12 -33.34
C PHE A 79 -17.56 3.80 -34.08
N PRO A 80 -18.56 3.23 -34.78
CA PRO A 80 -18.35 1.99 -35.52
C PRO A 80 -17.43 2.22 -36.72
N LEU A 81 -16.54 1.26 -36.94
CA LEU A 81 -15.72 1.17 -38.10
C LEU A 81 -16.33 0.23 -39.15
N VAL A 82 -15.97 0.40 -40.40
CA VAL A 82 -16.45 -0.47 -41.51
C VAL A 82 -16.04 -1.93 -41.30
N SER A 83 -14.96 -2.18 -40.56
CA SER A 83 -14.51 -3.52 -40.16
C SER A 83 -15.42 -4.25 -39.19
N GLY A 84 -16.43 -3.59 -38.65
CA GLY A 84 -17.31 -4.14 -37.59
C GLY A 84 -16.77 -3.97 -36.18
N THR A 85 -15.62 -3.32 -36.00
CA THR A 85 -15.09 -2.92 -34.70
C THR A 85 -15.48 -1.47 -34.38
N SER A 86 -15.16 -0.98 -33.19
CA SER A 86 -15.52 0.38 -32.77
C SER A 86 -14.38 1.09 -32.04
N VAL A 87 -14.40 2.41 -32.09
CA VAL A 87 -13.56 3.26 -31.24
C VAL A 87 -14.37 3.62 -29.99
N ASP A 88 -13.91 3.17 -28.82
CA ASP A 88 -14.61 3.27 -27.54
C ASP A 88 -13.97 4.23 -26.56
N ILE A 89 -12.86 4.85 -26.92
CA ILE A 89 -12.18 5.86 -26.14
C ILE A 89 -12.37 7.26 -26.72
N ASP A 90 -12.36 8.29 -25.89
CA ASP A 90 -12.48 9.67 -26.37
C ASP A 90 -11.17 10.13 -27.00
N LEU A 91 -11.15 10.20 -28.32
CA LEU A 91 -9.99 10.61 -29.09
C LEU A 91 -9.60 12.08 -28.87
N ASN A 92 -10.52 12.94 -28.41
CA ASN A 92 -10.19 14.35 -28.14
C ASN A 92 -9.34 14.54 -26.86
N THR A 93 -9.40 13.56 -25.96
CA THR A 93 -8.62 13.56 -24.71
C THR A 93 -7.56 12.45 -24.69
N SER A 94 -7.38 11.75 -25.81
CA SER A 94 -6.46 10.64 -25.88
C SER A 94 -5.02 11.07 -26.12
N PHE A 95 -4.10 10.21 -25.66
CA PHE A 95 -2.67 10.30 -25.87
C PHE A 95 -2.21 9.09 -26.66
N LEU A 96 -1.38 9.36 -27.65
CA LEU A 96 -0.73 8.31 -28.43
C LEU A 96 0.48 7.77 -27.65
N PHE A 97 0.58 6.46 -27.48
CA PHE A 97 1.74 5.83 -26.83
C PHE A 97 2.41 4.75 -27.69
N VAL A 98 1.72 4.22 -28.68
CA VAL A 98 2.31 3.36 -29.73
C VAL A 98 1.93 3.95 -31.08
N ASP A 99 2.91 4.36 -31.87
CA ASP A 99 2.70 4.90 -33.20
C ASP A 99 3.24 3.94 -34.27
N GLY A 100 2.34 3.21 -34.91
CA GLY A 100 2.65 2.29 -35.97
C GLY A 100 3.10 2.96 -37.29
N VAL A 101 2.80 4.25 -37.43
CA VAL A 101 3.08 5.02 -38.63
C VAL A 101 4.43 5.75 -38.53
N ASN A 102 4.83 6.12 -37.29
CA ASN A 102 6.06 6.83 -37.02
C ASN A 102 6.92 6.12 -35.95
N PRO A 103 7.78 5.19 -36.33
CA PRO A 103 8.58 4.40 -35.40
C PRO A 103 9.59 5.22 -34.57
N ASN A 104 9.70 6.51 -34.77
CA ASN A 104 10.64 7.40 -34.09
C ASN A 104 10.05 8.06 -32.82
N LEU A 105 8.78 7.80 -32.45
CA LEU A 105 8.19 8.29 -31.22
C LEU A 105 8.46 7.33 -30.05
N GLY A 106 9.70 7.22 -29.67
CA GLY A 106 10.11 7.01 -28.28
C GLY A 106 10.06 5.59 -27.68
N TYR A 107 9.38 4.62 -28.27
CA TYR A 107 9.42 3.24 -27.76
C TYR A 107 10.23 2.33 -28.69
N PRO A 108 11.25 1.60 -28.20
CA PRO A 108 12.13 0.77 -29.00
C PRO A 108 11.51 -0.56 -29.44
N VAL A 109 10.19 -0.65 -29.54
CA VAL A 109 9.47 -1.88 -29.91
C VAL A 109 8.98 -1.77 -31.35
N SER A 110 9.05 -2.86 -32.09
CA SER A 110 8.39 -2.96 -33.37
C SER A 110 6.89 -2.76 -33.21
N ASN A 111 6.32 -1.84 -33.98
CA ASN A 111 4.88 -1.58 -34.00
C ASN A 111 4.12 -2.54 -34.91
N VAL A 112 4.75 -3.63 -35.30
CA VAL A 112 4.22 -4.65 -36.20
C VAL A 112 3.93 -5.92 -35.42
N VAL A 113 2.74 -6.48 -35.60
CA VAL A 113 2.40 -7.77 -35.07
C VAL A 113 3.34 -8.84 -35.58
N PRO A 114 4.07 -9.57 -34.72
CA PRO A 114 5.02 -10.59 -35.16
C PRO A 114 4.32 -11.81 -35.78
N ALA A 115 5.10 -12.68 -36.41
CA ALA A 115 4.58 -13.91 -37.03
C ALA A 115 3.84 -14.84 -36.07
N SER A 116 4.09 -14.72 -34.76
CA SER A 116 3.34 -15.43 -33.69
C SER A 116 1.88 -14.98 -33.56
N GLY A 117 1.50 -13.84 -34.16
CA GLY A 117 0.19 -13.26 -34.03
C GLY A 117 -0.05 -12.48 -32.73
N THR A 118 0.94 -12.40 -31.82
CA THR A 118 0.81 -11.68 -30.54
C THR A 118 1.97 -10.68 -30.41
N TRP A 119 1.63 -9.42 -30.33
CA TRP A 119 2.53 -8.32 -30.02
C TRP A 119 2.51 -8.05 -28.52
N GLN A 120 3.65 -7.69 -27.95
CA GLN A 120 3.79 -7.41 -26.53
C GLN A 120 4.60 -6.14 -26.28
N LEU A 121 4.21 -5.38 -25.27
CA LEU A 121 4.92 -4.20 -24.79
C LEU A 121 4.82 -4.15 -23.27
N THR A 122 5.96 -4.00 -22.63
CA THR A 122 6.07 -3.64 -21.21
C THR A 122 6.43 -2.17 -21.11
N ALA A 123 5.53 -1.34 -20.63
CA ALA A 123 5.71 0.11 -20.62
C ALA A 123 5.61 0.70 -19.21
N PRO A 124 6.57 1.54 -18.79
CA PRO A 124 6.45 2.30 -17.53
C PRO A 124 5.50 3.49 -17.75
N ILE A 125 4.20 3.25 -17.66
CA ILE A 125 3.19 4.30 -17.78
C ILE A 125 2.78 4.72 -16.39
N ALA A 126 3.05 5.97 -16.01
CA ALA A 126 2.60 6.55 -14.76
C ALA A 126 1.11 6.94 -14.88
N ILE A 127 0.24 6.07 -14.37
CA ILE A 127 -1.19 6.36 -14.23
C ILE A 127 -1.43 6.92 -12.82
N PRO A 128 -2.05 8.10 -12.67
CA PRO A 128 -2.41 8.62 -11.37
C PRO A 128 -3.27 7.63 -10.58
N ALA A 129 -2.96 7.47 -9.30
CA ALA A 129 -3.66 6.53 -8.43
C ALA A 129 -5.17 6.83 -8.38
N GLY A 130 -5.98 5.77 -8.49
CA GLY A 130 -7.43 5.84 -8.45
C GLY A 130 -8.10 6.40 -9.71
N ALA A 131 -7.32 6.86 -10.71
CA ALA A 131 -7.89 7.34 -11.96
C ALA A 131 -8.07 6.18 -12.96
N PRO A 132 -9.23 6.03 -13.59
CA PRO A 132 -9.39 5.10 -14.69
C PRO A 132 -8.74 5.66 -15.95
N TYR A 133 -8.08 4.78 -16.70
CA TYR A 133 -7.59 5.06 -18.04
C TYR A 133 -8.05 3.96 -18.98
N ASN A 134 -8.53 4.38 -20.14
CA ASN A 134 -9.02 3.49 -21.17
C ASN A 134 -7.93 3.35 -22.24
N PHE A 135 -7.58 2.12 -22.57
CA PHE A 135 -6.59 1.76 -23.60
C PHE A 135 -7.29 1.09 -24.75
N GLN A 136 -6.87 1.41 -25.95
CA GLN A 136 -7.34 0.77 -27.17
C GLN A 136 -6.26 0.80 -28.24
N PHE A 137 -6.20 -0.23 -29.05
CA PHE A 137 -5.30 -0.30 -30.20
C PHE A 137 -6.08 -0.26 -31.51
N GLY A 138 -5.65 0.61 -32.41
CA GLY A 138 -5.97 0.54 -33.83
C GLY A 138 -5.02 -0.44 -34.52
N ILE A 139 -5.56 -1.27 -35.38
CA ILE A 139 -4.87 -2.31 -36.09
C ILE A 139 -5.06 -2.04 -37.60
N PHE A 140 -3.98 -1.78 -38.30
CA PHE A 140 -3.99 -1.43 -39.72
C PHE A 140 -3.51 -2.62 -40.57
N ASP A 141 -4.42 -3.19 -41.36
CA ASP A 141 -4.14 -4.25 -42.33
C ASP A 141 -5.15 -4.22 -43.46
N ALA A 142 -4.69 -4.48 -44.69
CA ALA A 142 -5.52 -4.44 -45.87
C ALA A 142 -6.61 -5.52 -45.94
N SER A 143 -6.52 -6.55 -45.08
CA SER A 143 -7.55 -7.60 -44.98
C SER A 143 -8.80 -7.14 -44.23
N PHE A 144 -8.70 -6.06 -43.42
CA PHE A 144 -9.89 -5.49 -42.79
C PHE A 144 -10.69 -4.63 -43.77
N ALA A 145 -12.00 -4.67 -43.66
CA ALA A 145 -12.88 -3.76 -44.37
C ALA A 145 -12.55 -2.32 -43.97
N GLY A 146 -12.17 -1.49 -44.94
CA GLY A 146 -11.68 -0.12 -44.70
C GLY A 146 -10.22 -0.03 -44.21
N GLY A 147 -9.49 -1.15 -44.16
CA GLY A 147 -8.06 -1.18 -43.84
C GLY A 147 -7.72 -0.98 -42.36
N ILE A 148 -8.71 -0.86 -41.48
CA ILE A 148 -8.52 -0.65 -40.05
C ILE A 148 -9.54 -1.42 -39.20
N ALA A 149 -9.06 -2.01 -38.14
CA ALA A 149 -9.87 -2.55 -37.05
C ALA A 149 -9.36 -2.01 -35.69
N THR A 150 -10.08 -2.26 -34.62
CA THR A 150 -9.65 -1.92 -33.26
C THR A 150 -9.73 -3.14 -32.36
N THR A 151 -8.94 -3.13 -31.28
CA THR A 151 -9.17 -4.02 -30.13
C THR A 151 -10.41 -3.59 -29.36
N GLN A 152 -10.84 -4.39 -28.40
CA GLN A 152 -11.69 -3.89 -27.35
C GLN A 152 -10.98 -2.78 -26.57
N ALA A 153 -11.75 -1.81 -26.07
CA ALA A 153 -11.21 -0.91 -25.07
C ALA A 153 -11.05 -1.65 -23.74
N HIS A 154 -9.96 -1.40 -23.05
CA HIS A 154 -9.67 -1.96 -21.76
C HIS A 154 -9.47 -0.83 -20.75
N THR A 155 -10.28 -0.80 -19.70
CA THR A 155 -10.13 0.18 -18.64
C THR A 155 -9.21 -0.36 -17.56
N SER A 156 -8.08 0.29 -17.34
CA SER A 156 -7.21 0.04 -16.19
C SER A 156 -7.38 1.14 -15.17
N VAL A 157 -7.48 0.74 -13.89
CA VAL A 157 -7.50 1.67 -12.76
C VAL A 157 -6.24 1.42 -11.95
N SER A 158 -5.43 2.44 -11.75
CA SER A 158 -4.26 2.34 -10.90
C SER A 158 -4.70 2.12 -9.46
N SER A 159 -4.19 1.10 -8.80
CA SER A 159 -4.46 0.87 -7.39
C SER A 159 -3.85 2.00 -6.56
N ALA A 160 -4.64 2.55 -5.63
CA ALA A 160 -4.15 3.42 -4.58
C ALA A 160 -3.49 2.63 -3.44
N ILE A 161 -3.75 1.34 -3.35
CA ILE A 161 -3.31 0.46 -2.27
C ILE A 161 -2.16 -0.40 -2.77
N ILE A 162 -1.04 -0.31 -2.06
CA ILE A 162 0.13 -1.18 -2.23
C ILE A 162 0.21 -2.05 -0.97
N THR A 163 0.28 -3.35 -1.13
CA THR A 163 0.52 -4.29 -0.01
C THR A 163 1.82 -5.03 -0.25
N THR A 164 2.70 -4.97 0.75
CA THR A 164 3.96 -5.71 0.75
C THR A 164 4.00 -6.60 1.98
N SER A 165 4.16 -7.90 1.79
CA SER A 165 4.20 -8.91 2.86
C SER A 165 5.62 -9.37 3.12
N TYR A 166 5.96 -9.52 4.39
CA TYR A 166 7.26 -9.98 4.86
C TYR A 166 7.12 -11.19 5.78
N THR A 167 8.15 -12.03 5.73
CA THR A 167 8.42 -13.03 6.77
C THR A 167 9.74 -12.65 7.41
N ILE A 168 9.75 -12.41 8.71
CA ILE A 168 10.93 -11.98 9.47
C ILE A 168 11.33 -13.15 10.38
N SER A 169 12.63 -13.41 10.47
CA SER A 169 13.16 -14.40 11.41
C SER A 169 13.00 -13.92 12.85
N ASP A 170 13.06 -14.85 13.79
CA ASP A 170 13.20 -14.55 15.22
C ASP A 170 14.34 -13.56 15.46
N ASP A 171 14.12 -12.56 16.30
CA ASP A 171 15.03 -11.43 16.55
C ASP A 171 15.51 -10.71 15.27
N GLY A 172 14.72 -10.78 14.22
CA GLY A 172 15.03 -10.17 12.94
C GLY A 172 14.33 -8.83 12.71
N SER A 173 14.76 -8.16 11.66
CA SER A 173 14.09 -6.97 11.16
C SER A 173 14.18 -6.87 9.64
N VAL A 174 13.26 -6.10 9.05
CA VAL A 174 13.27 -5.78 7.62
C VAL A 174 13.05 -4.29 7.42
N THR A 175 13.77 -3.71 6.46
CA THR A 175 13.55 -2.32 6.04
C THR A 175 12.57 -2.28 4.88
N HIS A 176 11.50 -1.51 5.03
CA HIS A 176 10.53 -1.23 3.98
C HIS A 176 10.70 0.22 3.49
N ALA A 177 10.90 0.38 2.17
CA ALA A 177 10.91 1.69 1.54
C ALA A 177 9.46 2.14 1.26
N LEU A 178 9.09 3.29 1.79
CA LEU A 178 7.75 3.85 1.62
C LEU A 178 7.58 4.46 0.23
N ALA A 179 6.36 4.40 -0.29
CA ALA A 179 6.00 5.17 -1.47
C ALA A 179 6.23 6.67 -1.22
N PRO A 180 6.61 7.47 -2.23
CA PRO A 180 6.96 8.88 -2.03
C PRO A 180 5.87 9.72 -1.38
N THR A 181 4.61 9.36 -1.56
CA THR A 181 3.44 10.04 -0.96
C THR A 181 3.16 9.60 0.48
N ASN A 182 3.81 8.54 0.94
CA ASN A 182 3.59 7.89 2.23
C ASN A 182 4.73 8.13 3.24
N ALA A 183 5.56 9.14 2.97
CA ALA A 183 6.59 9.51 3.94
C ALA A 183 5.96 9.82 5.31
N ILE A 184 6.52 9.21 6.36
CA ILE A 184 6.01 9.34 7.72
C ILE A 184 6.71 10.50 8.42
N SER A 185 5.92 11.44 8.92
CA SER A 185 6.44 12.50 9.81
C SER A 185 6.41 11.98 11.25
N PHE A 186 7.58 11.97 11.90
CA PHE A 186 7.72 11.47 13.26
C PHE A 186 8.77 12.30 14.00
N TYR A 187 8.44 12.87 15.16
CA TYR A 187 9.26 13.84 15.89
C TYR A 187 9.76 15.00 15.00
N GLY A 188 8.90 15.50 14.10
CA GLY A 188 9.24 16.60 13.20
C GLY A 188 10.18 16.25 12.05
N THR A 189 10.61 14.99 11.93
CA THR A 189 11.45 14.49 10.84
C THR A 189 10.61 13.63 9.89
N SER A 190 10.85 13.78 8.58
CA SER A 190 10.18 12.97 7.55
C SER A 190 11.04 11.77 7.16
N TYR A 191 10.47 10.59 7.21
CA TYR A 191 11.13 9.32 6.90
C TYR A 191 10.52 8.70 5.66
N SER A 192 11.37 8.24 4.74
CA SER A 192 10.99 7.53 3.50
C SER A 192 11.12 6.01 3.63
N SER A 193 11.44 5.52 4.82
CA SER A 193 11.51 4.08 5.11
C SER A 193 11.19 3.81 6.58
N ILE A 194 10.76 2.59 6.85
CA ILE A 194 10.55 2.06 8.20
C ILE A 194 11.27 0.73 8.34
N ASN A 195 11.77 0.45 9.54
CA ASN A 195 12.28 -0.87 9.90
C ASN A 195 11.24 -1.55 10.77
N ILE A 196 10.88 -2.77 10.42
CA ILE A 196 9.88 -3.59 11.11
C ILE A 196 10.64 -4.70 11.82
N ALA A 197 10.55 -4.76 13.13
CA ALA A 197 11.18 -5.80 13.94
C ALA A 197 10.20 -6.91 14.30
N SER A 198 10.68 -8.16 14.34
CA SER A 198 9.87 -9.33 14.72
C SER A 198 9.28 -9.21 16.13
N ASN A 199 9.90 -8.44 16.99
CA ASN A 199 9.55 -8.24 18.38
C ASN A 199 8.59 -7.06 18.63
N GLY A 200 7.71 -6.79 17.64
CA GLY A 200 6.56 -5.93 17.82
C GLY A 200 6.83 -4.42 17.87
N TYR A 201 7.89 -3.94 17.23
CA TYR A 201 8.20 -2.51 17.17
C TYR A 201 8.66 -2.05 15.79
N LEU A 202 8.63 -0.73 15.59
CA LEU A 202 9.07 -0.04 14.39
C LEU A 202 10.17 0.96 14.73
N THR A 203 11.19 1.09 13.87
CA THR A 203 12.21 2.14 13.97
C THR A 203 12.36 2.87 12.64
N PHE A 204 12.87 4.11 12.69
CA PHE A 204 12.92 4.96 11.49
C PHE A 204 14.32 5.21 10.94
N VAL A 205 15.37 4.99 11.73
CA VAL A 205 16.75 5.28 11.30
C VAL A 205 17.55 4.00 11.13
N THR A 206 17.65 3.20 12.18
CA THR A 206 18.46 1.98 12.18
C THR A 206 17.59 0.78 12.52
N ALA A 207 17.73 -0.29 11.74
CA ALA A 207 17.12 -1.57 12.08
C ALA A 207 17.66 -2.07 13.43
N SER A 208 16.78 -2.65 14.24
CA SER A 208 17.14 -3.24 15.53
C SER A 208 16.66 -4.68 15.60
N SER A 209 17.34 -5.49 16.40
CA SER A 209 16.99 -6.87 16.71
C SER A 209 16.85 -7.08 18.23
N ASP A 210 16.51 -6.03 18.94
CA ASP A 210 16.32 -6.09 20.39
C ASP A 210 15.10 -6.91 20.76
N PHE A 211 15.22 -7.71 21.81
CA PHE A 211 14.18 -8.60 22.31
C PHE A 211 13.93 -8.42 23.82
N THR A 212 14.69 -7.51 24.48
CA THR A 212 14.55 -7.26 25.92
C THR A 212 13.64 -6.08 26.17
N GLU A 213 12.43 -6.36 26.65
CA GLU A 213 11.38 -5.37 26.91
C GLU A 213 11.64 -4.60 28.22
N THR A 214 12.59 -3.69 28.19
CA THR A 214 12.82 -2.78 29.33
C THR A 214 12.56 -1.33 28.93
N MET A 215 11.96 -0.56 29.87
CA MET A 215 11.70 0.86 29.62
C MET A 215 12.97 1.66 29.25
N PRO A 216 14.13 1.43 29.92
CA PRO A 216 15.38 2.10 29.51
C PRO A 216 15.81 1.80 28.08
N GLU A 217 15.70 0.56 27.60
CA GLU A 217 16.06 0.18 26.23
C GLU A 217 15.07 0.75 25.22
N PHE A 218 13.79 0.74 25.53
CA PHE A 218 12.77 1.40 24.74
C PHE A 218 13.05 2.89 24.59
N PHE A 219 13.28 3.62 25.67
CA PHE A 219 13.59 5.04 25.62
C PHE A 219 14.89 5.34 24.87
N ALA A 220 15.82 4.42 24.87
CA ALA A 220 17.06 4.51 24.13
C ALA A 220 16.95 4.10 22.65
N GLY A 221 15.75 3.89 22.14
CA GLY A 221 15.50 3.57 20.74
C GLY A 221 15.73 2.10 20.38
N PHE A 222 15.33 1.18 21.25
CA PHE A 222 15.43 -0.27 21.05
C PHE A 222 16.87 -0.73 20.83
N GLN A 223 17.78 -0.25 21.65
CA GLN A 223 19.18 -0.66 21.59
C GLN A 223 19.62 -1.21 22.94
N PRO A 224 20.26 -2.39 22.97
CA PRO A 224 20.76 -2.95 24.20
C PRO A 224 21.82 -2.03 24.83
N ALA A 225 21.69 -1.78 26.11
CA ALA A 225 22.76 -1.10 26.84
C ALA A 225 24.03 -1.97 26.79
N PRO A 226 25.21 -1.46 26.52
CA PRO A 226 25.73 -0.08 26.57
C PRO A 226 26.10 0.54 25.21
N THR A 227 25.52 0.09 24.10
CA THR A 227 25.90 0.58 22.74
C THR A 227 25.33 1.97 22.42
N LEU A 228 24.76 2.62 23.37
CA LEU A 228 23.93 3.81 23.31
C LEU A 228 24.63 5.12 22.98
N MET A 229 25.80 5.09 22.41
CA MET A 229 26.55 6.33 22.13
C MET A 229 26.30 6.82 20.71
N GLY A 230 25.24 7.63 20.50
CA GLY A 230 25.38 8.70 19.55
C GLY A 230 24.46 8.81 18.35
N SER A 231 23.43 8.01 18.17
CA SER A 231 22.40 8.32 17.15
C SER A 231 21.00 7.99 17.67
N ALA A 232 20.17 9.02 17.72
CA ALA A 232 18.75 8.85 17.99
C ALA A 232 18.15 7.82 17.01
N ASN A 233 17.43 6.83 17.55
CA ASN A 233 16.69 5.84 16.76
C ASN A 233 15.22 5.91 17.14
N PRO A 234 14.50 6.92 16.63
CA PRO A 234 13.10 7.10 16.98
C PRO A 234 12.28 5.92 16.49
N GLY A 235 11.23 5.58 17.25
CA GLY A 235 10.40 4.45 16.92
C GLY A 235 9.11 4.33 17.71
N VAL A 236 8.33 3.32 17.35
CA VAL A 236 7.03 2.99 17.93
C VAL A 236 7.09 1.57 18.49
N ALA A 237 6.88 1.41 19.78
CA ALA A 237 6.56 0.13 20.41
C ALA A 237 5.08 -0.17 20.15
N VAL A 238 4.79 -1.05 19.22
CA VAL A 238 3.42 -1.48 18.92
C VAL A 238 2.98 -2.53 19.96
N CYS A 239 3.84 -3.51 20.17
CA CYS A 239 3.73 -4.51 21.24
C CYS A 239 5.14 -5.05 21.45
N TYR A 240 6.03 -4.19 21.99
CA TYR A 240 7.45 -4.53 22.11
C TYR A 240 7.66 -5.54 23.23
N THR A 241 7.96 -6.75 22.82
CA THR A 241 8.26 -7.90 23.64
C THR A 241 8.93 -8.98 22.79
N ASP A 242 9.52 -9.98 23.39
CA ASP A 242 10.04 -11.14 22.67
C ASP A 242 8.87 -11.96 22.09
N LEU A 243 8.80 -12.02 20.75
CA LEU A 243 7.73 -12.69 20.02
C LEU A 243 8.30 -13.78 19.09
N ASN A 244 7.42 -14.69 18.70
CA ASN A 244 7.66 -15.61 17.58
C ASN A 244 8.81 -16.61 17.75
N ARG A 245 8.94 -17.17 18.93
CA ARG A 245 9.92 -18.26 19.16
C ARG A 245 9.86 -19.34 18.08
N GLY A 246 10.98 -19.53 17.39
CA GLY A 246 11.07 -20.46 16.27
C GLY A 246 10.95 -19.78 14.89
N GLY A 247 10.90 -18.47 14.84
CA GLY A 247 11.01 -17.68 13.62
C GLY A 247 9.95 -18.01 12.58
N THR A 248 10.35 -18.30 11.35
CA THR A 248 9.45 -18.58 10.21
C THR A 248 8.48 -19.74 10.41
N THR A 249 8.70 -20.61 11.42
CA THR A 249 7.80 -21.73 11.74
C THR A 249 6.57 -21.29 12.53
N SER A 250 6.56 -20.08 13.09
CA SER A 250 5.43 -19.54 13.84
C SER A 250 4.22 -19.20 12.94
N GLY A 251 4.43 -19.01 11.63
CA GLY A 251 3.42 -18.53 10.70
C GLY A 251 3.17 -17.02 10.80
N ALA A 252 3.98 -16.29 11.58
CA ALA A 252 3.91 -14.85 11.69
C ALA A 252 4.26 -14.18 10.35
N THR A 253 3.47 -13.18 9.99
CA THR A 253 3.68 -12.35 8.81
C THR A 253 3.51 -10.87 9.14
N TYR A 254 4.11 -10.02 8.30
CA TYR A 254 4.12 -8.58 8.49
C TYR A 254 3.71 -7.93 7.18
N ASP A 255 2.56 -7.28 7.18
CA ASP A 255 2.04 -6.61 5.99
C ASP A 255 2.18 -5.10 6.13
N VAL A 256 2.76 -4.46 5.12
CA VAL A 256 2.74 -3.01 4.96
C VAL A 256 1.72 -2.67 3.89
N ILE A 257 0.71 -1.92 4.26
CA ILE A 257 -0.38 -1.49 3.37
C ILE A 257 -0.30 0.03 3.24
N GLU A 258 0.02 0.50 2.05
CA GLU A 258 0.15 1.92 1.74
C GLU A 258 -1.00 2.38 0.87
N ASN A 259 -1.67 3.47 1.25
CA ASN A 259 -2.63 4.16 0.39
C ASN A 259 -1.97 5.43 -0.16
N THR A 260 -1.58 5.39 -1.44
CA THR A 260 -0.84 6.48 -2.08
C THR A 260 -1.69 7.71 -2.41
N ILE A 261 -3.01 7.62 -2.29
CA ILE A 261 -3.92 8.78 -2.44
C ILE A 261 -4.02 9.55 -1.13
N THR A 262 -4.18 8.84 -0.01
CA THR A 262 -4.37 9.47 1.31
C THR A 262 -3.08 9.70 2.06
N GLY A 263 -1.97 9.10 1.61
CA GLY A 263 -0.67 9.13 2.29
C GLY A 263 -0.66 8.31 3.59
N THR A 264 -1.61 7.38 3.77
CA THR A 264 -1.68 6.55 4.98
C THR A 264 -0.94 5.24 4.80
N THR A 265 -0.28 4.79 5.87
CA THR A 265 0.46 3.53 5.90
C THR A 265 0.03 2.71 7.12
N SER A 266 -0.34 1.45 6.90
CA SER A 266 -0.63 0.49 7.97
C SER A 266 0.46 -0.58 8.00
N VAL A 267 1.06 -0.80 9.15
CA VAL A 267 1.95 -1.93 9.42
C VAL A 267 1.21 -2.93 10.28
N GLN A 268 0.95 -4.10 9.76
CA GLN A 268 0.19 -5.17 10.40
C GLN A 268 1.12 -6.28 10.85
N PHE A 269 1.02 -6.66 12.11
CA PHE A 269 1.67 -7.81 12.72
C PHE A 269 0.61 -8.91 12.80
N LEU A 270 0.74 -9.94 11.98
CA LEU A 270 -0.27 -10.98 11.80
C LEU A 270 0.20 -12.33 12.32
N ASN A 271 -0.69 -13.05 12.99
CA ASN A 271 -0.42 -14.38 13.55
C ASN A 271 0.80 -14.41 14.49
N GLN A 272 0.97 -13.37 15.28
CA GLN A 272 2.07 -13.30 16.23
C GLN A 272 1.88 -14.32 17.37
N ASN A 273 2.97 -14.81 17.94
CA ASN A 273 2.96 -15.75 19.04
C ASN A 273 3.85 -15.24 20.18
N TRP A 274 3.44 -15.52 21.42
CA TRP A 274 4.25 -15.23 22.60
C TRP A 274 5.48 -16.15 22.64
N TRP A 275 6.63 -15.59 22.98
CA TRP A 275 7.88 -16.35 23.02
C TRP A 275 7.93 -17.35 24.18
N SER A 276 7.56 -16.93 25.39
CA SER A 276 7.66 -17.74 26.61
C SER A 276 6.70 -18.92 26.61
N THR A 277 5.60 -18.83 25.88
CA THR A 277 4.55 -19.87 25.82
C THR A 277 4.40 -20.38 24.40
N VAL A 278 5.23 -21.37 24.05
CA VAL A 278 5.26 -21.93 22.69
C VAL A 278 3.88 -22.29 22.17
N GLY A 279 3.50 -21.72 21.02
CA GLY A 279 2.23 -21.99 20.36
C GLY A 279 1.03 -21.23 20.94
N THR A 280 1.23 -20.32 21.91
CA THR A 280 0.19 -19.42 22.38
C THR A 280 0.16 -18.20 21.47
N PRO A 281 -0.97 -17.91 20.81
CA PRO A 281 -1.05 -16.75 19.93
C PRO A 281 -1.02 -15.46 20.74
N ALA A 282 -0.25 -14.46 20.29
CA ALA A 282 -0.38 -13.06 20.66
C ALA A 282 -1.41 -12.34 19.76
N GLY A 283 -1.77 -13.00 18.66
CA GLY A 283 -2.81 -12.55 17.75
C GLY A 283 -2.34 -11.56 16.72
N ASN A 284 -3.20 -10.59 16.39
CA ASN A 284 -2.94 -9.57 15.39
C ASN A 284 -3.03 -8.18 16.03
N PHE A 285 -2.12 -7.30 15.62
CA PHE A 285 -2.16 -5.90 16.00
C PHE A 285 -1.51 -5.04 14.89
N SER A 286 -1.75 -3.74 14.90
CA SER A 286 -1.23 -2.88 13.84
C SER A 286 -0.89 -1.47 14.32
N CYS A 287 -0.02 -0.81 13.52
CA CYS A 287 0.27 0.61 13.61
C CYS A 287 -0.17 1.30 12.31
N ASN A 288 -1.10 2.23 12.41
CA ASN A 288 -1.74 2.89 11.28
C ASN A 288 -1.36 4.37 11.25
N PHE A 289 -0.36 4.72 10.44
CA PHE A 289 0.10 6.10 10.27
C PHE A 289 -0.89 6.89 9.42
N THR A 290 -1.23 8.08 9.91
CA THR A 290 -2.04 9.05 9.16
C THR A 290 -1.12 10.01 8.40
N GLY A 291 -1.56 10.51 7.26
CA GLY A 291 -0.77 11.47 6.48
C GLY A 291 -0.56 12.84 7.18
N LEU A 292 -0.99 13.00 8.43
CA LEU A 292 -1.03 14.27 9.17
C LEU A 292 -0.13 14.29 10.42
N GLY A 293 0.82 13.36 10.55
CA GLY A 293 1.78 13.36 11.67
C GLY A 293 1.26 12.69 12.94
N GLY A 294 0.35 11.74 12.81
CA GLY A 294 -0.11 10.90 13.90
C GLY A 294 -0.27 9.45 13.46
N PHE A 295 -0.58 8.58 14.40
CA PHE A 295 -0.87 7.18 14.12
C PHE A 295 -1.85 6.62 15.16
N GLN A 296 -2.45 5.49 14.81
CA GLN A 296 -3.30 4.72 15.69
C GLN A 296 -2.76 3.29 15.81
N LEU A 297 -2.66 2.80 17.02
CA LEU A 297 -2.44 1.38 17.30
C LEU A 297 -3.79 0.69 17.43
N ASP A 298 -3.92 -0.49 16.81
CA ASP A 298 -5.14 -1.30 16.84
C ASP A 298 -4.81 -2.67 17.41
N TYR A 299 -5.52 -3.04 18.48
CA TYR A 299 -5.37 -4.28 19.24
C TYR A 299 -6.63 -5.15 19.20
N THR A 300 -7.56 -4.92 18.29
CA THR A 300 -8.82 -5.69 18.21
C THR A 300 -8.60 -7.19 18.01
N GLY A 301 -7.46 -7.59 17.46
CA GLY A 301 -7.05 -8.98 17.29
C GLY A 301 -6.00 -9.47 18.30
N PHE A 302 -5.64 -8.66 19.30
CA PHE A 302 -4.65 -9.03 20.31
C PHE A 302 -5.18 -10.08 21.29
N VAL A 303 -4.31 -11.00 21.68
CA VAL A 303 -4.61 -12.08 22.62
C VAL A 303 -3.59 -12.04 23.77
N PRO A 304 -4.00 -11.70 24.98
CA PRO A 304 -3.12 -11.70 26.15
C PRO A 304 -2.65 -13.12 26.48
N SER A 305 -1.46 -13.24 27.05
CA SER A 305 -0.89 -14.52 27.45
C SER A 305 -1.11 -14.82 28.92
N VAL A 306 -2.07 -15.67 29.22
CA VAL A 306 -2.32 -16.12 30.59
C VAL A 306 -1.18 -17.03 31.04
N GLY A 307 -0.47 -16.61 32.09
CA GLY A 307 0.63 -17.37 32.68
C GLY A 307 2.00 -17.15 32.04
N SER A 308 2.11 -16.21 31.09
CA SER A 308 3.42 -15.71 30.63
C SER A 308 4.04 -14.78 31.66
N THR A 309 5.36 -14.70 31.63
CA THR A 309 6.15 -13.72 32.38
C THR A 309 6.62 -12.56 31.52
N ASP A 310 6.31 -12.61 30.22
CA ASP A 310 6.75 -11.60 29.25
C ASP A 310 5.86 -10.36 29.39
N ASN A 311 6.43 -9.26 29.81
CA ASN A 311 5.76 -7.97 29.73
C ASN A 311 5.83 -7.45 28.29
N PHE A 312 5.04 -6.44 27.98
CA PHE A 312 5.18 -5.76 26.69
C PHE A 312 5.05 -4.25 26.87
N ILE A 313 5.74 -3.51 26.00
CA ILE A 313 5.72 -2.05 26.00
C ILE A 313 4.90 -1.55 24.83
N ILE A 314 4.09 -0.51 25.07
CA ILE A 314 3.39 0.28 24.07
C ILE A 314 3.82 1.73 24.23
N GLY A 315 4.20 2.40 23.12
CA GLY A 315 4.59 3.81 23.21
C GLY A 315 5.36 4.33 22.02
N VAL A 316 5.91 5.52 22.22
CA VAL A 316 6.76 6.24 21.25
C VAL A 316 8.05 6.65 21.91
N THR A 317 9.14 6.59 21.16
CA THR A 317 10.46 7.06 21.60
C THR A 317 11.10 7.91 20.52
N ASN A 318 11.79 8.99 20.95
CA ASN A 318 12.68 9.74 20.06
C ASN A 318 14.06 9.08 19.91
N GLY A 319 14.33 8.05 20.74
CA GLY A 319 15.54 7.23 20.67
C GLY A 319 16.82 7.86 21.18
N ASP A 320 16.74 9.04 21.80
CA ASP A 320 17.93 9.72 22.33
C ASP A 320 17.94 9.83 23.88
N ASP A 321 17.01 9.16 24.53
CA ASP A 321 16.77 9.39 25.94
C ASP A 321 17.83 8.81 26.86
N GLN A 322 18.79 9.63 27.11
CA GLN A 322 19.71 9.50 28.22
C GLN A 322 19.47 10.57 29.30
N SER A 323 18.52 11.47 29.10
CA SER A 323 18.47 12.72 29.83
C SER A 323 17.26 12.94 30.75
N GLY A 324 16.33 11.97 30.84
CA GLY A 324 15.23 12.05 31.79
C GLY A 324 14.07 12.94 31.35
N THR A 325 13.86 13.10 30.04
CA THR A 325 12.65 13.73 29.47
C THR A 325 11.58 12.72 29.12
N SER A 326 11.80 11.44 29.40
CA SER A 326 10.85 10.36 29.11
C SER A 326 9.77 10.26 30.15
N THR A 327 8.58 9.97 29.68
CA THR A 327 7.41 9.74 30.53
C THR A 327 7.07 8.26 30.54
N ASP A 328 7.35 7.61 31.67
CA ASP A 328 6.85 6.28 31.97
C ASP A 328 5.44 6.43 32.55
N LEU A 329 4.45 5.94 31.83
CA LEU A 329 3.04 5.96 32.26
C LEU A 329 2.68 4.74 33.11
N SER A 330 3.63 3.84 33.35
CA SER A 330 3.43 2.63 34.15
C SER A 330 3.26 2.99 35.61
N ASP A 331 2.04 2.92 36.10
CA ASP A 331 1.69 3.14 37.52
C ASP A 331 2.19 2.01 38.41
N GLY A 332 3.37 1.44 38.13
CA GLY A 332 3.90 0.29 38.84
C GLY A 332 3.05 -0.96 38.62
N LEU A 333 3.39 -1.71 37.59
CA LEU A 333 2.94 -3.07 37.30
C LEU A 333 1.43 -3.31 37.51
N GLY A 334 0.59 -2.98 36.55
CA GLY A 334 -0.67 -3.68 36.47
C GLY A 334 -1.95 -2.92 36.17
N THR A 335 -1.93 -1.62 35.98
CA THR A 335 -3.17 -0.88 35.72
C THR A 335 -3.29 -0.31 34.29
N GLY A 336 -2.21 -0.33 33.53
CA GLY A 336 -2.19 0.15 32.12
C GLY A 336 -2.62 1.62 31.98
N PHE A 337 -2.70 2.10 30.79
CA PHE A 337 -3.14 3.47 30.45
C PHE A 337 -4.47 3.92 31.07
N SER A 338 -5.14 3.08 31.83
CA SER A 338 -6.51 3.28 32.30
C SER A 338 -6.72 4.53 33.15
N THR A 339 -5.66 5.08 33.74
CA THR A 339 -5.73 6.29 34.55
C THR A 339 -5.11 7.53 33.92
N ALA A 340 -4.34 7.35 32.86
CA ALA A 340 -3.55 8.42 32.25
C ALA A 340 -4.08 8.91 30.89
N ILE A 341 -5.06 8.24 30.29
CA ILE A 341 -5.65 8.69 29.01
C ILE A 341 -6.90 9.54 29.26
N PRO A 342 -7.05 10.71 28.63
CA PRO A 342 -6.14 11.33 27.68
C PRO A 342 -4.86 11.87 28.32
N PHE A 343 -3.72 11.55 27.76
CA PHE A 343 -2.41 12.04 28.17
C PHE A 343 -1.92 13.12 27.20
N MET A 344 -1.22 14.11 27.70
CA MET A 344 -0.54 15.11 26.88
C MET A 344 0.86 15.33 27.44
N SER A 345 1.88 15.05 26.62
CA SER A 345 3.25 15.32 27.02
C SER A 345 3.50 16.82 27.10
N ALA A 346 4.24 17.25 28.11
CA ALA A 346 4.51 18.66 28.35
C ALA A 346 5.85 19.12 27.72
N ALA A 347 6.70 18.18 27.36
CA ALA A 347 8.04 18.46 26.86
C ALA A 347 8.17 18.16 25.35
N PRO A 348 8.94 18.96 24.61
CA PRO A 348 9.30 18.59 23.26
C PRO A 348 10.24 17.37 23.27
N ASN A 349 10.14 16.52 22.23
CA ASN A 349 10.89 15.29 22.08
C ASN A 349 10.71 14.25 23.22
N ASP A 350 9.56 14.27 23.87
CA ASP A 350 9.26 13.37 24.96
C ASP A 350 9.06 11.93 24.42
N SER A 351 9.74 10.97 25.04
CA SER A 351 9.46 9.56 24.85
C SER A 351 8.39 9.15 25.86
N VAL A 352 7.31 8.52 25.40
CA VAL A 352 6.17 8.16 26.24
C VAL A 352 5.86 6.69 26.06
N GLY A 353 5.84 5.93 27.14
CA GLY A 353 5.58 4.50 27.11
C GLY A 353 4.89 3.98 28.36
N GLU A 354 4.30 2.80 28.21
CA GLU A 354 3.63 2.03 29.25
C GLU A 354 4.09 0.59 29.18
N LEU A 355 4.46 0.02 30.33
CA LEU A 355 4.80 -1.39 30.48
C LEU A 355 3.57 -2.17 30.94
N PHE A 356 3.10 -3.08 30.11
CA PHE A 356 1.96 -3.95 30.39
C PHE A 356 2.41 -5.33 30.83
N PRO A 357 1.77 -5.91 31.86
CA PRO A 357 1.90 -7.34 32.13
C PRO A 357 1.36 -8.20 30.97
N ALA A 358 1.95 -9.35 30.73
CA ALA A 358 1.61 -10.27 29.63
C ALA A 358 0.13 -10.71 29.62
N ASP A 359 -0.50 -10.79 30.78
CA ASP A 359 -1.90 -11.20 30.94
C ASP A 359 -2.89 -10.02 30.86
N SER A 360 -2.39 -8.80 30.64
CA SER A 360 -3.23 -7.62 30.45
C SER A 360 -3.67 -7.46 29.01
N THR A 361 -4.77 -6.75 28.82
CA THR A 361 -5.29 -6.40 27.49
C THR A 361 -5.17 -4.88 27.32
N PRO A 362 -4.42 -4.41 26.30
CA PRO A 362 -4.37 -2.98 26.01
C PRO A 362 -5.75 -2.48 25.55
N PRO A 363 -6.00 -1.17 25.59
CA PRO A 363 -7.17 -0.59 24.94
C PRO A 363 -7.28 -1.05 23.49
N ALA A 364 -8.49 -1.32 22.99
CA ALA A 364 -8.70 -1.84 21.63
C ALA A 364 -8.09 -0.95 20.54
N ALA A 365 -8.01 0.36 20.80
CA ALA A 365 -7.31 1.31 19.96
C ALA A 365 -6.69 2.43 20.81
N LEU A 366 -5.51 2.90 20.38
CA LEU A 366 -4.80 4.02 20.99
C LEU A 366 -4.37 4.98 19.89
N SER A 367 -4.77 6.23 19.98
CA SER A 367 -4.40 7.26 19.02
C SER A 367 -3.28 8.14 19.57
N PHE A 368 -2.21 8.29 18.79
CA PHE A 368 -1.08 9.16 19.08
C PHE A 368 -1.09 10.32 18.08
N ILE A 369 -1.17 11.53 18.59
CA ILE A 369 -1.18 12.74 17.76
C ILE A 369 0.06 13.55 18.08
N ASP A 370 0.90 13.81 17.06
CA ASP A 370 2.03 14.73 17.18
C ASP A 370 1.50 16.17 17.25
N MET A 371 1.67 16.77 18.41
CA MET A 371 1.26 18.16 18.70
C MET A 371 2.29 19.19 18.18
N GLY A 372 3.35 18.73 17.52
CA GLY A 372 4.48 19.52 17.09
C GLY A 372 5.61 19.59 18.13
N GLY A 373 6.85 19.64 17.63
CA GLY A 373 8.05 19.67 18.48
C GLY A 373 8.29 18.36 19.25
N GLY A 374 7.67 17.25 18.84
CA GLY A 374 7.80 15.96 19.51
C GLY A 374 6.98 15.82 20.80
N ALA A 375 5.98 16.67 21.00
CA ALA A 375 4.99 16.51 22.06
C ALA A 375 3.85 15.62 21.59
N TRP A 376 3.39 14.70 22.43
CA TRP A 376 2.37 13.71 22.06
C TRP A 376 1.09 13.89 22.87
N SER A 377 -0.04 13.74 22.18
CA SER A 377 -1.35 13.56 22.80
C SER A 377 -1.83 12.14 22.52
N ILE A 378 -2.25 11.43 23.59
CA ILE A 378 -2.64 10.03 23.52
C ILE A 378 -4.09 9.91 24.02
N PHE A 379 -4.93 9.20 23.24
CA PHE A 379 -6.37 9.01 23.51
C PHE A 379 -6.77 7.55 23.47
#